data_9cd41d2672a150efdcccf8b1d2b36ab2
#
_entry.id   9cd41d2672a150efdcccf8b1d2b36ab2
#
_cell.length_a   1.000
_cell.length_b   1.000
_cell.length_c   1.000
_cell.angle_alpha   90.00
_cell.angle_beta   90.00
_cell.angle_gamma   90.00
#
_symmetry.space_group_name_H-M   'P 1'
#
loop_
_entity.id
_entity.type
_entity.pdbx_description
1 polymer ?
#
loop_
_entity_poly.entity_id
_entity_poly.type
_entity_poly.pdbx_seq_one_letter_code
_entity_poly.pdbx_strand_id
1 'polypeptide(L)'
;MNKLVASFMFITFLISACSVLAPVPTITPTQTATLIATDTPTPIPTAQPQAETSDPISALLPSGSPEKEWKGLPIMPGAINGDGDNDGYRYTIKATAEEVQAYYEKELGKAGWGLMASGSGATDSVMLIFNNAASAVMSISIFPHGDLTLVMVVSE
;
A
#
# COMPACT_ATOMS: atom_id res chain seq x y z
N MET A 1 -2.40 45.76 26.17
CA MET A 1 -1.03 46.16 26.63
C MET A 1 -0.48 44.98 27.43
N ASN A 2 0.47 44.27 26.89
CA ASN A 2 1.61 43.55 27.50
C ASN A 2 2.03 42.49 26.48
N LYS A 3 2.97 42.80 25.64
CA LYS A 3 4.44 42.63 25.63
C LYS A 3 4.84 41.13 25.67
N LEU A 4 5.13 40.66 24.49
CA LEU A 4 6.40 40.07 24.00
C LEU A 4 7.30 39.41 25.07
N VAL A 5 7.53 38.10 24.94
CA VAL A 5 8.87 37.56 25.15
C VAL A 5 9.12 36.51 24.07
N ALA A 6 9.98 36.85 23.14
CA ALA A 6 10.65 35.95 22.23
C ALA A 6 11.70 35.15 23.01
N SER A 7 11.69 33.83 22.85
CA SER A 7 12.83 33.02 23.26
C SER A 7 13.23 32.14 22.08
N PHE A 8 14.21 32.65 21.36
CA PHE A 8 15.00 31.90 20.37
C PHE A 8 15.92 30.94 21.14
N MET A 9 15.67 29.66 21.01
CA MET A 9 16.64 28.65 21.42
C MET A 9 17.15 27.92 20.18
N PHE A 10 18.29 28.41 19.68
CA PHE A 10 19.12 27.76 18.67
C PHE A 10 19.70 26.49 19.28
N ILE A 11 19.23 25.32 18.84
CA ILE A 11 19.90 24.05 19.09
C ILE A 11 20.62 23.67 17.81
N THR A 12 21.93 23.96 17.80
CA THR A 12 22.89 23.45 16.82
C THR A 12 23.13 21.97 17.07
N PHE A 13 22.58 21.12 16.21
CA PHE A 13 22.86 19.67 16.21
C PHE A 13 24.09 19.42 15.32
N LEU A 14 25.22 19.15 15.94
CA LEU A 14 26.44 18.67 15.31
C LEU A 14 26.23 17.22 14.86
N ILE A 15 26.11 17.02 13.55
CA ILE A 15 26.07 15.69 12.94
C ILE A 15 27.51 15.21 12.78
N SER A 16 27.90 14.26 13.63
CA SER A 16 29.17 13.54 13.52
C SER A 16 29.00 12.38 12.52
N ALA A 17 29.57 12.52 11.34
CA ALA A 17 29.64 11.48 10.31
C ALA A 17 30.76 10.50 10.65
N CYS A 18 30.45 9.30 11.09
CA CYS A 18 31.38 8.17 11.10
C CYS A 18 31.17 7.32 9.86
N SER A 19 32.03 7.52 8.86
CA SER A 19 32.17 6.60 7.72
C SER A 19 32.96 5.38 8.15
N VAL A 20 32.31 4.24 8.32
CA VAL A 20 32.98 2.95 8.47
C VAL A 20 33.11 2.33 7.09
N LEU A 21 34.32 2.36 6.52
CA LEU A 21 34.67 1.56 5.36
C LEU A 21 34.78 0.09 5.80
N ALA A 22 33.84 -0.75 5.39
CA ALA A 22 33.97 -2.19 5.49
C ALA A 22 34.81 -2.72 4.31
N PRO A 23 35.82 -3.61 4.55
CA PRO A 23 36.58 -4.23 3.47
C PRO A 23 35.71 -5.23 2.70
N VAL A 24 35.74 -5.12 1.38
CA VAL A 24 35.13 -6.05 0.44
C VAL A 24 35.87 -7.37 0.49
N PRO A 25 35.25 -8.52 0.72
CA PRO A 25 35.93 -9.83 0.60
C PRO A 25 36.20 -10.13 -0.86
N THR A 26 37.48 -10.23 -1.20
CA THR A 26 37.95 -10.71 -2.49
C THR A 26 37.76 -12.23 -2.54
N ILE A 27 36.79 -12.70 -3.32
CA ILE A 27 36.63 -14.13 -3.61
C ILE A 27 37.59 -14.53 -4.70
N THR A 28 38.60 -15.29 -4.31
CA THR A 28 39.54 -15.96 -5.23
C THR A 28 38.80 -17.14 -5.89
N PRO A 29 38.71 -17.21 -7.23
CA PRO A 29 38.12 -18.38 -7.87
C PRO A 29 39.06 -19.58 -7.75
N THR A 30 38.70 -20.56 -6.95
CA THR A 30 39.33 -21.88 -6.95
C THR A 30 38.87 -22.63 -8.19
N GLN A 31 39.78 -22.87 -9.14
CA GLN A 31 39.54 -23.74 -10.27
C GLN A 31 39.43 -25.18 -9.80
N THR A 32 38.25 -25.74 -9.79
CA THR A 32 38.02 -27.16 -9.55
C THR A 32 38.12 -27.90 -10.89
N ALA A 33 38.98 -28.92 -10.92
CA ALA A 33 39.24 -29.76 -12.07
C ALA A 33 37.95 -30.40 -12.62
N THR A 34 37.78 -30.28 -13.93
CA THR A 34 36.73 -30.92 -14.71
C THR A 34 36.90 -32.44 -14.70
N LEU A 35 36.01 -33.15 -14.02
CA LEU A 35 35.82 -34.58 -14.28
C LEU A 35 34.83 -34.69 -15.42
N ILE A 36 35.27 -35.33 -16.52
CA ILE A 36 34.43 -35.69 -17.66
C ILE A 36 33.42 -36.72 -17.15
N ALA A 37 32.17 -36.30 -16.97
CA ALA A 37 31.07 -37.19 -16.68
C ALA A 37 30.48 -37.71 -18.00
N THR A 38 30.43 -39.02 -18.12
CA THR A 38 29.76 -39.79 -19.16
C THR A 38 28.30 -39.37 -19.31
N ASP A 39 27.88 -39.08 -20.54
CA ASP A 39 26.50 -38.73 -20.90
C ASP A 39 25.50 -39.84 -20.51
N THR A 40 24.89 -39.69 -19.36
CA THR A 40 23.65 -40.38 -19.05
C THR A 40 22.51 -39.51 -19.58
N PRO A 41 21.58 -40.02 -20.42
CA PRO A 41 20.47 -39.23 -20.93
C PRO A 41 19.62 -38.76 -19.77
N THR A 42 19.67 -37.46 -19.52
CA THR A 42 18.83 -36.78 -18.54
C THR A 42 17.37 -36.93 -18.95
N PRO A 43 16.47 -37.47 -18.11
CA PRO A 43 15.06 -37.49 -18.41
C PRO A 43 14.58 -36.06 -18.64
N ILE A 44 13.92 -35.84 -19.77
CA ILE A 44 13.27 -34.56 -20.11
C ILE A 44 12.35 -34.23 -18.93
N PRO A 45 12.51 -33.10 -18.26
CA PRO A 45 11.57 -32.70 -17.20
C PRO A 45 10.19 -32.56 -17.83
N THR A 46 9.28 -33.45 -17.45
CA THR A 46 7.86 -33.30 -17.75
C THR A 46 7.46 -31.92 -17.23
N ALA A 47 7.01 -31.04 -18.12
CA ALA A 47 6.54 -29.72 -17.75
C ALA A 47 5.48 -29.88 -16.65
N GLN A 48 5.86 -29.57 -15.42
CA GLN A 48 4.93 -29.48 -14.31
C GLN A 48 3.93 -28.38 -14.70
N PRO A 49 2.61 -28.60 -14.58
CA PRO A 49 1.66 -27.55 -14.85
C PRO A 49 2.07 -26.34 -14.04
N GLN A 50 2.41 -25.25 -14.72
CA GLN A 50 2.67 -23.98 -14.09
C GLN A 50 1.39 -23.62 -13.35
N ALA A 51 1.41 -23.61 -12.02
CA ALA A 51 0.32 -23.09 -11.25
C ALA A 51 0.08 -21.68 -11.78
N GLU A 52 -1.10 -21.43 -12.34
CA GLU A 52 -1.53 -20.11 -12.76
C GLU A 52 -1.33 -19.21 -11.54
N THR A 53 -0.43 -18.26 -11.66
CA THR A 53 -0.19 -17.27 -10.62
C THR A 53 -1.44 -16.40 -10.58
N SER A 54 -2.44 -16.84 -9.80
CA SER A 54 -3.65 -16.06 -9.59
C SER A 54 -3.23 -14.73 -9.01
N ASP A 55 -3.57 -13.65 -9.68
CA ASP A 55 -3.34 -12.30 -9.19
C ASP A 55 -4.02 -12.16 -7.81
N PRO A 56 -3.26 -11.88 -6.75
CA PRO A 56 -3.79 -11.83 -5.40
C PRO A 56 -4.91 -10.80 -5.24
N ILE A 57 -4.93 -9.73 -6.05
CA ILE A 57 -5.99 -8.72 -6.02
C ILE A 57 -7.30 -9.29 -6.57
N SER A 58 -7.24 -10.16 -7.58
CA SER A 58 -8.45 -10.78 -8.14
C SER A 58 -9.30 -11.52 -7.11
N ALA A 59 -8.66 -12.11 -6.09
CA ALA A 59 -9.37 -12.79 -5.00
C ALA A 59 -10.06 -11.83 -4.02
N LEU A 60 -9.69 -10.55 -4.04
CA LEU A 60 -10.25 -9.51 -3.18
C LEU A 60 -11.37 -8.72 -3.85
N LEU A 61 -11.62 -8.94 -5.15
CA LEU A 61 -12.65 -8.18 -5.87
C LEU A 61 -14.04 -8.51 -5.33
N PRO A 62 -14.83 -7.48 -4.98
CA PRO A 62 -16.20 -7.67 -4.52
C PRO A 62 -17.13 -8.09 -5.67
N SER A 63 -18.19 -8.82 -5.36
CA SER A 63 -19.19 -9.26 -6.32
C SER A 63 -20.60 -8.74 -6.05
N GLY A 64 -20.82 -8.11 -4.89
CA GLY A 64 -22.11 -7.56 -4.49
C GLY A 64 -22.47 -6.25 -5.17
N SER A 65 -23.67 -5.77 -4.94
CA SER A 65 -24.07 -4.42 -5.34
C SER A 65 -23.47 -3.39 -4.39
N PRO A 66 -22.92 -2.27 -4.92
CA PRO A 66 -22.31 -1.28 -4.06
C PRO A 66 -23.35 -0.51 -3.24
N GLU A 67 -23.01 -0.23 -1.99
CA GLU A 67 -23.77 0.66 -1.13
C GLU A 67 -23.42 2.14 -1.44
N LYS A 68 -24.27 3.06 -1.00
CA LYS A 68 -23.99 4.49 -1.10
C LYS A 68 -23.18 5.01 0.08
N GLU A 69 -23.30 4.30 1.19
CA GLU A 69 -22.71 4.68 2.47
C GLU A 69 -22.43 3.41 3.30
N TRP A 70 -21.33 3.37 3.99
CA TRP A 70 -20.99 2.31 4.93
C TRP A 70 -20.60 2.92 6.27
N LYS A 71 -21.34 2.59 7.34
CA LYS A 71 -21.12 3.14 8.71
C LYS A 71 -21.03 4.67 8.77
N GLY A 72 -21.85 5.37 7.99
CA GLY A 72 -21.81 6.84 7.92
C GLY A 72 -20.71 7.41 7.03
N LEU A 73 -19.99 6.56 6.33
CA LEU A 73 -18.94 6.95 5.40
C LEU A 73 -19.46 6.89 3.97
N PRO A 74 -19.32 7.97 3.21
CA PRO A 74 -19.78 7.98 1.83
C PRO A 74 -18.90 7.07 0.96
N ILE A 75 -19.53 6.18 0.21
CA ILE A 75 -18.86 5.42 -0.85
C ILE A 75 -18.83 6.29 -2.10
N MET A 76 -17.69 6.30 -2.78
CA MET A 76 -17.51 7.14 -3.97
C MET A 76 -18.56 6.82 -5.05
N PRO A 77 -19.28 7.82 -5.56
CA PRO A 77 -20.27 7.62 -6.63
C PRO A 77 -19.64 6.99 -7.87
N GLY A 78 -20.34 6.04 -8.47
CA GLY A 78 -19.83 5.30 -9.63
C GLY A 78 -19.18 3.97 -9.26
N ALA A 79 -19.23 3.55 -7.98
CA ALA A 79 -18.87 2.19 -7.58
C ALA A 79 -19.67 1.17 -8.41
N ILE A 80 -18.99 0.12 -8.86
CA ILE A 80 -19.53 -0.91 -9.76
C ILE A 80 -19.99 -2.12 -8.95
N ASN A 81 -19.11 -2.63 -8.11
CA ASN A 81 -19.39 -3.71 -7.17
C ASN A 81 -18.95 -3.29 -5.78
N GLY A 82 -19.56 -3.87 -4.76
CA GLY A 82 -19.19 -3.62 -3.38
C GLY A 82 -19.73 -4.69 -2.45
N ASP A 83 -18.99 -4.98 -1.42
CA ASP A 83 -19.40 -5.80 -0.29
C ASP A 83 -18.64 -5.42 0.98
N GLY A 84 -19.16 -5.77 2.12
CA GLY A 84 -18.53 -5.49 3.39
C GLY A 84 -19.25 -6.13 4.56
N ASP A 85 -18.67 -5.94 5.72
CA ASP A 85 -19.18 -6.44 7.00
C ASP A 85 -19.01 -5.37 8.10
N ASN A 86 -18.93 -5.82 9.36
CA ASN A 86 -18.73 -4.89 10.49
C ASN A 86 -17.29 -4.34 10.58
N ASP A 87 -16.31 -4.94 9.93
CA ASP A 87 -14.90 -4.60 10.09
C ASP A 87 -14.38 -3.80 8.91
N GLY A 88 -14.95 -4.01 7.71
CA GLY A 88 -14.50 -3.32 6.51
C GLY A 88 -15.51 -3.35 5.36
N TYR A 89 -15.29 -2.45 4.42
CA TYR A 89 -16.02 -2.37 3.16
C TYR A 89 -15.05 -2.31 1.99
N ARG A 90 -15.32 -3.02 0.93
CA ARG A 90 -14.53 -2.97 -0.30
C ARG A 90 -15.44 -2.76 -1.50
N TYR A 91 -14.94 -2.01 -2.47
CA TYR A 91 -15.67 -1.76 -3.70
C TYR A 91 -14.72 -1.55 -4.88
N THR A 92 -15.22 -1.74 -6.10
CA THR A 92 -14.50 -1.42 -7.33
C THR A 92 -15.12 -0.23 -8.03
N ILE A 93 -14.27 0.55 -8.69
CA ILE A 93 -14.68 1.77 -9.40
C ILE A 93 -13.80 2.00 -10.63
N LYS A 94 -14.34 2.68 -11.66
CA LYS A 94 -13.55 3.21 -12.79
C LYS A 94 -13.09 4.63 -12.48
N ALA A 95 -12.12 4.76 -11.63
CA ALA A 95 -11.47 6.00 -11.26
C ALA A 95 -9.99 5.75 -11.00
N THR A 96 -9.15 6.76 -11.13
CA THR A 96 -7.73 6.65 -10.78
C THR A 96 -7.54 6.67 -9.27
N ALA A 97 -6.37 6.24 -8.79
CA ALA A 97 -6.05 6.28 -7.36
C ALA A 97 -6.08 7.72 -6.83
N GLU A 98 -5.64 8.69 -7.62
CA GLU A 98 -5.64 10.12 -7.27
C GLU A 98 -7.06 10.67 -7.14
N GLU A 99 -7.97 10.26 -8.04
CA GLU A 99 -9.38 10.68 -7.97
C GLU A 99 -10.07 10.13 -6.72
N VAL A 100 -9.80 8.87 -6.38
CA VAL A 100 -10.32 8.24 -5.16
C VAL A 100 -9.73 8.91 -3.92
N GLN A 101 -8.43 9.16 -3.89
CA GLN A 101 -7.76 9.87 -2.81
C GLN A 101 -8.39 11.27 -2.60
N ALA A 102 -8.46 12.06 -3.66
CA ALA A 102 -9.02 13.41 -3.59
C ALA A 102 -10.48 13.42 -3.12
N TYR A 103 -11.27 12.42 -3.52
CA TYR A 103 -12.63 12.25 -3.05
C TYR A 103 -12.67 12.05 -1.53
N TYR A 104 -11.90 11.12 -1.00
CA TYR A 104 -11.93 10.82 0.43
C TYR A 104 -11.32 11.93 1.28
N GLU A 105 -10.26 12.56 0.86
CA GLU A 105 -9.70 13.72 1.56
C GLU A 105 -10.75 14.85 1.70
N LYS A 106 -11.52 15.07 0.65
CA LYS A 106 -12.58 16.08 0.64
C LYS A 106 -13.79 15.68 1.50
N GLU A 107 -14.33 14.48 1.30
CA GLU A 107 -15.60 14.09 1.94
C GLU A 107 -15.40 13.77 3.42
N LEU A 108 -14.31 13.10 3.77
CA LEU A 108 -13.96 12.84 5.17
C LEU A 108 -13.59 14.13 5.91
N GLY A 109 -12.90 15.05 5.25
CA GLY A 109 -12.63 16.38 5.81
C GLY A 109 -13.90 17.13 6.20
N LYS A 110 -14.95 17.08 5.38
CA LYS A 110 -16.27 17.66 5.71
C LYS A 110 -16.94 16.96 6.90
N ALA A 111 -16.70 15.66 7.06
CA ALA A 111 -17.23 14.87 8.16
C ALA A 111 -16.39 14.98 9.46
N GLY A 112 -15.38 15.84 9.48
CA GLY A 112 -14.54 16.09 10.66
C GLY A 112 -13.41 15.08 10.86
N TRP A 113 -13.04 14.32 9.83
CA TRP A 113 -11.87 13.47 9.82
C TRP A 113 -10.65 14.23 9.31
N GLY A 114 -9.52 14.07 9.96
CA GLY A 114 -8.24 14.61 9.54
C GLY A 114 -7.37 13.54 8.92
N LEU A 115 -6.73 13.82 7.78
CA LEU A 115 -5.70 12.95 7.21
C LEU A 115 -4.48 12.97 8.14
N MET A 116 -4.15 11.81 8.70
CA MET A 116 -3.02 11.63 9.63
C MET A 116 -1.76 11.18 8.89
N ALA A 117 -1.92 10.30 7.90
CA ALA A 117 -0.81 9.80 7.10
C ALA A 117 -1.30 9.37 5.71
N SER A 118 -0.42 9.48 4.73
CA SER A 118 -0.59 8.91 3.40
C SER A 118 0.71 8.25 2.94
N GLY A 119 0.62 7.19 2.18
CA GLY A 119 1.78 6.49 1.63
C GLY A 119 1.45 5.83 0.30
N SER A 120 2.45 5.75 -0.57
CA SER A 120 2.36 5.01 -1.83
C SER A 120 3.11 3.68 -1.70
N GLY A 121 2.50 2.64 -2.20
CA GLY A 121 3.08 1.30 -2.24
C GLY A 121 3.57 0.91 -3.63
N ALA A 122 3.85 -0.37 -3.81
CA ALA A 122 4.13 -0.93 -5.13
C ALA A 122 2.89 -0.83 -6.03
N THR A 123 3.08 -0.78 -7.35
CA THR A 123 1.99 -0.75 -8.36
C THR A 123 1.02 0.42 -8.19
N ASP A 124 1.52 1.60 -7.84
CA ASP A 124 0.74 2.84 -7.66
C ASP A 124 -0.40 2.72 -6.63
N SER A 125 -0.32 1.74 -5.72
CA SER A 125 -1.25 1.64 -4.61
C SER A 125 -1.05 2.77 -3.62
N VAL A 126 -2.15 3.24 -3.02
CA VAL A 126 -2.15 4.33 -2.03
C VAL A 126 -2.82 3.86 -0.76
N MET A 127 -2.25 4.23 0.38
CA MET A 127 -2.87 4.06 1.70
C MET A 127 -3.07 5.42 2.34
N LEU A 128 -4.27 5.65 2.85
CA LEU A 128 -4.64 6.86 3.58
C LEU A 128 -5.08 6.45 4.99
N ILE A 129 -4.62 7.18 5.99
CA ILE A 129 -5.03 6.97 7.37
C ILE A 129 -5.63 8.28 7.88
N PHE A 130 -6.85 8.19 8.36
CA PHE A 130 -7.60 9.31 8.94
C PHE A 130 -7.86 9.08 10.41
N ASN A 131 -8.00 10.16 11.16
CA ASN A 131 -8.52 10.15 12.51
C ASN A 131 -9.57 11.25 12.71
N ASN A 132 -10.38 11.11 13.74
CA ASN A 132 -11.35 12.13 14.13
C ASN A 132 -11.13 12.62 15.57
N ALA A 133 -11.91 13.59 16.00
CA ALA A 133 -11.84 14.16 17.34
C ALA A 133 -12.12 13.15 18.48
N ALA A 134 -12.81 12.05 18.18
CA ALA A 134 -13.07 10.95 19.12
C ALA A 134 -11.94 9.91 19.15
N SER A 135 -10.83 10.15 18.48
CA SER A 135 -9.69 9.24 18.32
C SER A 135 -10.02 7.92 17.60
N ALA A 136 -11.14 7.85 16.87
CA ALA A 136 -11.38 6.74 15.96
C ALA A 136 -10.42 6.84 14.76
N VAL A 137 -9.97 5.71 14.28
CA VAL A 137 -9.04 5.59 13.15
C VAL A 137 -9.73 4.89 12.00
N MET A 138 -9.42 5.34 10.80
CA MET A 138 -9.90 4.76 9.55
C MET A 138 -8.74 4.65 8.58
N SER A 139 -8.63 3.51 7.93
CA SER A 139 -7.70 3.31 6.83
C SER A 139 -8.44 3.09 5.51
N ILE A 140 -7.92 3.69 4.44
CA ILE A 140 -8.40 3.50 3.08
C ILE A 140 -7.23 3.05 2.25
N SER A 141 -7.35 1.87 1.68
CA SER A 141 -6.36 1.29 0.77
C SER A 141 -6.91 1.29 -0.65
N ILE A 142 -6.13 1.79 -1.59
CA ILE A 142 -6.50 2.01 -2.98
C ILE A 142 -5.53 1.22 -3.86
N PHE A 143 -6.05 0.30 -4.64
CA PHE A 143 -5.25 -0.61 -5.48
C PHE A 143 -5.71 -0.51 -6.94
N PRO A 144 -4.96 0.16 -7.81
CA PRO A 144 -5.19 0.10 -9.25
C PRO A 144 -5.08 -1.35 -9.75
N HIS A 145 -6.05 -1.80 -10.55
CA HIS A 145 -6.09 -3.15 -11.09
C HIS A 145 -6.74 -3.17 -12.48
N GLY A 146 -5.93 -3.18 -13.52
CA GLY A 146 -6.41 -3.06 -14.90
C GLY A 146 -7.17 -1.75 -15.12
N ASP A 147 -8.41 -1.87 -15.62
CA ASP A 147 -9.29 -0.70 -15.85
C ASP A 147 -10.12 -0.30 -14.62
N LEU A 148 -9.92 -0.96 -13.50
CA LEU A 148 -10.62 -0.75 -12.24
C LEU A 148 -9.65 -0.35 -11.13
N THR A 149 -10.19 0.28 -10.12
CA THR A 149 -9.51 0.50 -8.85
C THR A 149 -10.31 -0.21 -7.77
N LEU A 150 -9.65 -1.08 -7.02
CA LEU A 150 -10.18 -1.67 -5.79
C LEU A 150 -9.90 -0.72 -4.64
N VAL A 151 -10.94 -0.40 -3.89
CA VAL A 151 -10.87 0.45 -2.69
C VAL A 151 -11.34 -0.37 -1.49
N MET A 152 -10.55 -0.37 -0.44
CA MET A 152 -10.86 -1.03 0.83
C MET A 152 -10.87 0.00 1.94
N VAL A 153 -11.96 0.03 2.71
CA VAL A 153 -12.16 0.94 3.86
C VAL A 153 -12.28 0.08 5.12
N VAL A 154 -11.48 0.38 6.13
CA VAL A 154 -11.50 -0.29 7.43
C VAL A 154 -11.59 0.77 8.51
N SER A 155 -12.47 0.57 9.50
CA SER A 155 -12.64 1.49 10.65
C SER A 155 -12.51 0.72 11.97
N GLU A 156 -11.67 1.24 12.85
CA GLU A 156 -11.50 0.79 14.23
C GLU A 156 -12.20 1.73 15.22
#